data_3e53c350094d7c436155362456e93a60
#
_entry.id   3e53c350094d7c436155362456e93a60
#
_cell.length_a   1.000
_cell.length_b   1.000
_cell.length_c   1.000
_cell.angle_alpha   90.00
_cell.angle_beta   90.00
_cell.angle_gamma   90.00
#
_symmetry.space_group_name_H-M   'P 1'
#
loop_
_entity.id
_entity.type
_entity.pdbx_description
1 polymer ?
#
loop_
_entity_poly.entity_id
_entity_poly.type
_entity_poly.pdbx_seq_one_letter_code
_entity_poly.pdbx_strand_id
1 'polypeptide(L)'
;SLIRVAKKLGYKGWTDLRTAYLDEWSYLNSHYNAIDANRPFTKNDSLATIANKMASLDQNTIQDTLSLLDYQEIQKAQDILLKAKNIKIFGSHTNAMISQEFVTKMRRIDRNVTIASTFHYVDYEAYHSDQDTCAIIISYSGENAGLIKCMEILKHKEVPIISLTSIGDNTISQMSDCRLNITTREKLYSKIGNFTGSVAKF
;
A
#
# COMPACT_ATOMS: atom_id res chain seq x y z
N SER A 1 -2.52 -0.89 32.83
CA SER A 1 -3.06 -2.26 32.79
C SER A 1 -3.38 -2.64 31.33
N LEU A 2 -3.36 -3.91 31.02
CA LEU A 2 -3.68 -4.46 29.68
C LEU A 2 -5.08 -4.02 29.19
N ILE A 3 -6.03 -3.89 30.10
CA ILE A 3 -7.38 -3.39 29.80
C ILE A 3 -7.33 -1.96 29.25
N ARG A 4 -6.44 -1.11 29.78
CA ARG A 4 -6.29 0.28 29.29
C ARG A 4 -5.67 0.33 27.89
N VAL A 5 -4.74 -0.57 27.60
CA VAL A 5 -4.14 -0.71 26.27
C VAL A 5 -5.20 -1.18 25.28
N ALA A 6 -5.95 -2.23 25.61
CA ALA A 6 -7.03 -2.74 24.75
C ALA A 6 -8.06 -1.65 24.41
N LYS A 7 -8.49 -0.85 25.39
CA LYS A 7 -9.41 0.26 25.19
C LYS A 7 -8.81 1.38 24.32
N LYS A 8 -7.51 1.67 24.46
CA LYS A 8 -6.82 2.64 23.58
C LYS A 8 -6.74 2.18 22.13
N LEU A 9 -6.71 0.87 21.90
CA LEU A 9 -6.71 0.25 20.57
C LEU A 9 -8.13 0.03 20.01
N GLY A 10 -9.17 0.59 20.66
CA GLY A 10 -10.55 0.51 20.16
C GLY A 10 -11.33 -0.73 20.57
N TYR A 11 -10.75 -1.62 21.38
CA TYR A 11 -11.40 -2.84 21.87
C TYR A 11 -12.16 -2.61 23.17
N LYS A 12 -13.23 -3.38 23.41
CA LYS A 12 -14.05 -3.27 24.63
C LYS A 12 -13.28 -3.60 25.90
N GLY A 13 -12.22 -4.44 25.78
CA GLY A 13 -11.37 -4.85 26.89
C GLY A 13 -10.32 -5.88 26.46
N TRP A 14 -9.57 -6.40 27.45
CA TRP A 14 -8.49 -7.35 27.18
C TRP A 14 -8.96 -8.65 26.51
N THR A 15 -10.11 -9.19 26.93
CA THR A 15 -10.69 -10.41 26.36
C THR A 15 -11.03 -10.20 24.88
N ASP A 16 -11.62 -9.07 24.55
CA ASP A 16 -12.01 -8.70 23.18
C ASP A 16 -10.78 -8.55 22.28
N LEU A 17 -9.77 -7.80 22.72
CA LEU A 17 -8.47 -7.70 22.04
C LEU A 17 -7.82 -9.08 21.85
N ARG A 18 -7.81 -9.91 22.91
CA ARG A 18 -7.21 -11.25 22.85
C ARG A 18 -7.94 -12.14 21.87
N THR A 19 -9.27 -12.11 21.85
CA THR A 19 -10.07 -12.91 20.92
C THR A 19 -9.79 -12.48 19.49
N ALA A 20 -9.87 -11.19 19.19
CA ALA A 20 -9.55 -10.67 17.86
C ALA A 20 -8.13 -11.03 17.41
N TYR A 21 -7.15 -10.95 18.30
CA TYR A 21 -5.77 -11.35 18.02
C TYR A 21 -5.63 -12.86 17.76
N LEU A 22 -6.32 -13.70 18.55
CA LEU A 22 -6.29 -15.16 18.37
C LEU A 22 -7.02 -15.58 17.09
N ASP A 23 -8.10 -14.92 16.75
CA ASP A 23 -8.84 -15.17 15.50
C ASP A 23 -7.99 -14.80 14.29
N GLU A 24 -7.33 -13.64 14.33
CA GLU A 24 -6.37 -13.22 13.31
C GLU A 24 -5.18 -14.19 13.23
N TRP A 25 -4.60 -14.56 14.37
CA TRP A 25 -3.49 -15.52 14.42
C TRP A 25 -3.88 -16.92 13.92
N SER A 26 -5.08 -17.40 14.27
CA SER A 26 -5.63 -18.66 13.79
C SER A 26 -5.91 -18.63 12.28
N TYR A 27 -6.49 -17.53 11.80
CA TYR A 27 -6.68 -17.28 10.38
C TYR A 27 -5.35 -17.30 9.63
N LEU A 28 -4.38 -16.55 10.11
CA LEU A 28 -3.03 -16.49 9.54
C LEU A 28 -2.36 -17.86 9.53
N ASN A 29 -2.47 -18.66 10.58
CA ASN A 29 -1.87 -20.00 10.64
C ASN A 29 -2.61 -21.06 9.83
N SER A 30 -3.93 -20.97 9.69
CA SER A 30 -4.72 -21.96 8.96
C SER A 30 -4.68 -21.76 7.45
N HIS A 31 -4.49 -20.52 7.00
CA HIS A 31 -4.48 -20.20 5.58
C HIS A 31 -3.08 -20.12 4.97
N TYR A 32 -2.03 -20.25 5.80
CA TYR A 32 -0.67 -19.97 5.39
C TYR A 32 0.29 -21.13 5.64
N ASN A 33 0.74 -21.76 4.58
CA ASN A 33 1.96 -22.56 4.63
C ASN A 33 3.09 -21.74 5.25
N ALA A 34 3.80 -22.34 6.18
CA ALA A 34 4.78 -21.70 7.10
C ALA A 34 6.04 -21.13 6.43
N ILE A 35 5.90 -20.43 5.29
CA ILE A 35 7.04 -19.74 4.67
C ILE A 35 7.13 -18.34 5.30
N ASP A 36 8.24 -18.09 6.02
CA ASP A 36 8.53 -16.76 6.53
C ASP A 36 8.88 -15.82 5.38
N ALA A 37 8.00 -14.86 5.09
CA ALA A 37 8.23 -13.86 4.02
C ALA A 37 9.51 -13.04 4.21
N ASN A 38 10.02 -12.92 5.43
CA ASN A 38 11.25 -12.19 5.75
C ASN A 38 12.51 -13.05 5.59
N ARG A 39 12.35 -14.38 5.54
CA ARG A 39 13.40 -15.37 5.30
C ARG A 39 12.85 -16.56 4.51
N PRO A 40 12.43 -16.35 3.27
CA PRO A 40 11.65 -17.36 2.53
C PRO A 40 12.48 -18.58 2.13
N PHE A 41 13.79 -18.48 2.14
CA PHE A 41 14.69 -19.57 1.76
C PHE A 41 15.97 -19.58 2.60
N THR A 42 16.65 -20.70 2.57
CA THR A 42 17.91 -20.95 3.26
C THR A 42 19.01 -21.34 2.27
N LYS A 43 20.26 -21.32 2.71
CA LYS A 43 21.41 -21.76 1.89
C LYS A 43 21.35 -23.24 1.46
N ASN A 44 20.52 -24.05 2.14
CA ASN A 44 20.40 -25.49 1.88
C ASN A 44 19.22 -25.79 0.93
N ASP A 45 18.38 -24.81 0.57
CA ASP A 45 17.28 -25.02 -0.35
C ASP A 45 17.79 -25.19 -1.79
N SER A 46 17.20 -26.10 -2.54
CA SER A 46 17.46 -26.21 -3.98
C SER A 46 16.87 -25.02 -4.73
N LEU A 47 17.36 -24.74 -5.93
CA LEU A 47 16.81 -23.68 -6.78
C LEU A 47 15.31 -23.87 -7.06
N ALA A 48 14.87 -25.11 -7.26
CA ALA A 48 13.46 -25.44 -7.45
C ALA A 48 12.63 -25.12 -6.19
N THR A 49 13.16 -25.45 -5.01
CA THR A 49 12.52 -25.12 -3.72
C THR A 49 12.40 -23.60 -3.54
N ILE A 50 13.46 -22.85 -3.84
CA ILE A 50 13.45 -21.39 -3.76
C ILE A 50 12.39 -20.81 -4.71
N ALA A 51 12.38 -21.24 -5.98
CA ALA A 51 11.40 -20.76 -6.97
C ALA A 51 9.95 -21.03 -6.51
N ASN A 52 9.65 -22.23 -6.02
CA ASN A 52 8.32 -22.56 -5.52
C ASN A 52 7.92 -21.75 -4.30
N LYS A 53 8.84 -21.54 -3.35
CA LYS A 53 8.57 -20.71 -2.16
C LYS A 53 8.28 -19.26 -2.54
N MET A 54 9.06 -18.69 -3.48
CA MET A 54 8.84 -17.32 -3.95
C MET A 54 7.50 -17.18 -4.65
N ALA A 55 7.17 -18.09 -5.58
CA ALA A 55 5.88 -18.10 -6.27
C ALA A 55 4.70 -18.23 -5.30
N SER A 56 4.82 -19.09 -4.29
CA SER A 56 3.78 -19.25 -3.26
C SER A 56 3.57 -17.98 -2.43
N LEU A 57 4.65 -17.27 -2.09
CA LEU A 57 4.55 -16.00 -1.36
C LEU A 57 3.89 -14.91 -2.20
N ASP A 58 4.22 -14.81 -3.48
CA ASP A 58 3.57 -13.86 -4.38
C ASP A 58 2.07 -14.17 -4.52
N GLN A 59 1.70 -15.43 -4.73
CA GLN A 59 0.30 -15.85 -4.81
C GLN A 59 -0.47 -15.53 -3.52
N ASN A 60 0.11 -15.85 -2.36
CA ASN A 60 -0.50 -15.56 -1.08
C ASN A 60 -0.66 -14.06 -0.86
N THR A 61 0.34 -13.26 -1.21
CA THR A 61 0.30 -11.80 -1.07
C THR A 61 -0.80 -11.17 -1.91
N ILE A 62 -1.00 -11.66 -3.15
CA ILE A 62 -2.09 -11.24 -4.02
C ILE A 62 -3.45 -11.65 -3.42
N GLN A 63 -3.57 -12.91 -2.98
CA GLN A 63 -4.81 -13.42 -2.39
C GLN A 63 -5.20 -12.67 -1.11
N ASP A 64 -4.23 -12.36 -0.27
CA ASP A 64 -4.45 -11.58 0.96
C ASP A 64 -4.94 -10.17 0.63
N THR A 65 -4.29 -9.50 -0.34
CA THR A 65 -4.70 -8.17 -0.77
C THR A 65 -6.10 -8.18 -1.38
N LEU A 66 -6.41 -9.19 -2.20
CA LEU A 66 -7.75 -9.35 -2.78
C LEU A 66 -8.83 -9.48 -1.72
N SER A 67 -8.54 -10.21 -0.62
CA SER A 67 -9.48 -10.36 0.49
C SER A 67 -9.76 -9.07 1.28
N LEU A 68 -8.89 -8.07 1.13
CA LEU A 68 -8.99 -6.77 1.79
C LEU A 68 -9.58 -5.67 0.89
N LEU A 69 -9.85 -5.99 -0.38
CA LEU A 69 -10.38 -4.99 -1.29
C LEU A 69 -11.78 -4.53 -0.85
N ASP A 70 -11.90 -3.23 -0.63
CA ASP A 70 -13.19 -2.56 -0.51
C ASP A 70 -13.64 -2.07 -1.88
N TYR A 71 -14.67 -2.71 -2.43
CA TYR A 71 -15.19 -2.36 -3.75
C TYR A 71 -15.79 -0.96 -3.80
N GLN A 72 -16.23 -0.38 -2.69
CA GLN A 72 -16.69 1.00 -2.63
C GLN A 72 -15.52 1.97 -2.77
N GLU A 73 -14.38 1.70 -2.13
CA GLU A 73 -13.17 2.50 -2.30
C GLU A 73 -12.59 2.34 -3.72
N ILE A 74 -12.67 1.15 -4.34
CA ILE A 74 -12.27 0.97 -5.75
C ILE A 74 -13.16 1.80 -6.67
N GLN A 75 -14.48 1.78 -6.47
CA GLN A 75 -15.39 2.61 -7.27
C GLN A 75 -15.09 4.09 -7.09
N LYS A 76 -14.82 4.54 -5.87
CA LYS A 76 -14.43 5.91 -5.55
C LYS A 76 -13.11 6.30 -6.23
N ALA A 77 -12.11 5.40 -6.21
CA ALA A 77 -10.86 5.61 -6.94
C ALA A 77 -11.10 5.77 -8.43
N GLN A 78 -11.93 4.91 -9.02
CA GLN A 78 -12.31 5.00 -10.43
C GLN A 78 -12.96 6.34 -10.75
N ASP A 79 -13.90 6.79 -9.94
CA ASP A 79 -14.59 8.06 -10.14
C ASP A 79 -13.64 9.26 -10.08
N ILE A 80 -12.69 9.25 -9.14
CA ILE A 80 -11.65 10.28 -9.02
C ILE A 80 -10.76 10.27 -10.28
N LEU A 81 -10.28 9.09 -10.67
CA LEU A 81 -9.41 8.94 -11.84
C LEU A 81 -10.09 9.38 -13.13
N LEU A 82 -11.37 9.06 -13.32
CA LEU A 82 -12.12 9.43 -14.53
C LEU A 82 -12.34 10.94 -14.64
N LYS A 83 -12.55 11.64 -13.54
CA LYS A 83 -12.74 13.10 -13.50
C LYS A 83 -11.44 13.87 -13.72
N ALA A 84 -10.30 13.34 -13.29
CA ALA A 84 -9.03 14.02 -13.39
C ALA A 84 -8.56 14.18 -14.85
N LYS A 85 -8.01 15.33 -15.20
CA LYS A 85 -7.31 15.56 -16.47
C LYS A 85 -5.88 15.04 -16.42
N ASN A 86 -5.24 15.19 -15.26
CA ASN A 86 -3.88 14.78 -15.01
C ASN A 86 -3.84 13.80 -13.81
N ILE A 87 -2.98 12.79 -13.87
CA ILE A 87 -2.73 11.87 -12.78
C ILE A 87 -1.26 11.98 -12.42
N LYS A 88 -0.98 12.27 -11.14
CA LYS A 88 0.39 12.32 -10.62
C LYS A 88 0.58 11.27 -9.56
N ILE A 89 1.63 10.45 -9.72
CA ILE A 89 1.97 9.40 -8.77
C ILE A 89 3.14 9.86 -7.92
N PHE A 90 2.95 9.84 -6.62
CA PHE A 90 3.95 10.18 -5.61
C PHE A 90 4.37 8.90 -4.88
N GLY A 91 5.61 8.53 -5.04
CA GLY A 91 6.16 7.33 -4.41
C GLY A 91 7.69 7.38 -4.41
N SER A 92 8.30 6.68 -3.47
CA SER A 92 9.77 6.64 -3.35
C SER A 92 10.35 5.31 -3.86
N HIS A 93 11.55 5.37 -4.40
CA HIS A 93 12.36 4.20 -4.77
C HIS A 93 11.58 3.16 -5.61
N THR A 94 11.41 1.97 -5.09
CA THR A 94 10.73 0.84 -5.75
C THR A 94 9.29 1.18 -6.15
N ASN A 95 8.57 1.97 -5.34
CA ASN A 95 7.20 2.36 -5.63
C ASN A 95 7.09 3.22 -6.90
N ALA A 96 8.05 4.11 -7.14
CA ALA A 96 8.12 4.89 -8.37
C ALA A 96 8.41 3.99 -9.59
N MET A 97 9.28 2.97 -9.43
CA MET A 97 9.58 2.02 -10.51
C MET A 97 8.36 1.17 -10.90
N ILE A 98 7.63 0.66 -9.91
CA ILE A 98 6.41 -0.12 -10.12
C ILE A 98 5.34 0.70 -10.85
N SER A 99 5.22 1.97 -10.50
CA SER A 99 4.25 2.89 -11.10
C SER A 99 4.46 3.10 -12.60
N GLN A 100 5.64 2.81 -13.14
CA GLN A 100 5.93 2.94 -14.58
C GLN A 100 5.05 2.02 -15.45
N GLU A 101 4.65 0.87 -14.93
CA GLU A 101 3.72 -0.02 -15.64
C GLU A 101 2.34 0.63 -15.75
N PHE A 102 1.83 1.20 -14.66
CA PHE A 102 0.57 1.95 -14.66
C PHE A 102 0.61 3.13 -15.64
N VAL A 103 1.68 3.93 -15.63
CA VAL A 103 1.87 5.03 -16.59
C VAL A 103 1.76 4.52 -18.03
N THR A 104 2.44 3.41 -18.33
CA THR A 104 2.44 2.84 -19.68
C THR A 104 1.05 2.38 -20.11
N LYS A 105 0.32 1.71 -19.21
CA LYS A 105 -1.06 1.23 -19.49
C LYS A 105 -2.03 2.40 -19.68
N MET A 106 -1.95 3.42 -18.84
CA MET A 106 -2.84 4.59 -18.90
C MET A 106 -2.60 5.44 -20.13
N ARG A 107 -1.35 5.58 -20.58
CA ARG A 107 -1.02 6.28 -21.84
C ARG A 107 -1.61 5.59 -23.08
N ARG A 108 -1.80 4.27 -23.04
CA ARG A 108 -2.45 3.54 -24.14
C ARG A 108 -3.92 3.88 -24.32
N ILE A 109 -4.54 4.45 -23.31
CA ILE A 109 -5.93 4.93 -23.33
C ILE A 109 -6.00 6.45 -23.20
N ASP A 110 -4.97 7.13 -23.68
CA ASP A 110 -4.86 8.61 -23.76
C ASP A 110 -5.02 9.34 -22.44
N ARG A 111 -4.60 8.70 -21.31
CA ARG A 111 -4.60 9.34 -20.00
C ARG A 111 -3.21 9.90 -19.68
N ASN A 112 -3.17 11.17 -19.27
CA ASN A 112 -1.93 11.82 -18.87
C ASN A 112 -1.55 11.41 -17.44
N VAL A 113 -0.49 10.62 -17.32
CA VAL A 113 0.04 10.14 -16.04
C VAL A 113 1.53 10.45 -15.95
N THR A 114 1.94 11.04 -14.85
CA THR A 114 3.34 11.35 -14.54
C THR A 114 3.73 10.80 -13.17
N ILE A 115 5.00 10.50 -12.98
CA ILE A 115 5.56 10.08 -11.70
C ILE A 115 6.40 11.22 -11.15
N ALA A 116 6.04 11.72 -9.98
CA ALA A 116 6.85 12.63 -9.21
C ALA A 116 8.01 11.85 -8.61
N SER A 117 9.17 11.92 -9.26
CA SER A 117 10.34 11.17 -8.84
C SER A 117 11.05 11.82 -7.65
N THR A 118 11.52 10.99 -6.75
CA THR A 118 11.92 11.24 -5.38
C THR A 118 13.16 12.09 -5.15
N PHE A 119 13.91 12.50 -6.17
CA PHE A 119 15.23 13.02 -5.89
C PHE A 119 15.33 14.53 -5.72
N HIS A 120 14.28 15.32 -5.86
CA HIS A 120 14.27 16.78 -5.53
C HIS A 120 12.98 17.51 -5.96
N TYR A 121 12.02 16.84 -6.58
CA TYR A 121 10.87 17.50 -7.21
C TYR A 121 9.49 17.08 -6.68
N VAL A 122 9.44 16.28 -5.61
CA VAL A 122 8.15 15.78 -5.09
C VAL A 122 7.30 16.95 -4.60
N ASP A 123 7.90 17.86 -3.82
CA ASP A 123 7.24 19.08 -3.36
C ASP A 123 6.86 19.98 -4.55
N TYR A 124 7.76 20.13 -5.53
CA TYR A 124 7.52 20.91 -6.74
C TYR A 124 6.31 20.40 -7.52
N GLU A 125 6.21 19.10 -7.72
CA GLU A 125 5.07 18.47 -8.39
C GLU A 125 3.76 18.64 -7.60
N ALA A 126 3.82 18.62 -6.29
CA ALA A 126 2.66 18.91 -5.44
C ALA A 126 2.23 20.38 -5.58
N TYR A 127 3.18 21.33 -5.59
CA TYR A 127 2.88 22.75 -5.80
C TYR A 127 2.29 23.05 -7.19
N HIS A 128 2.67 22.27 -8.20
CA HIS A 128 2.15 22.40 -9.58
C HIS A 128 0.99 21.45 -9.89
N SER A 129 0.29 21.00 -8.86
CA SER A 129 -0.99 20.28 -8.99
C SER A 129 -2.15 21.24 -8.73
N ASP A 130 -3.30 20.93 -9.31
CA ASP A 130 -4.54 21.69 -9.19
C ASP A 130 -5.74 20.74 -9.05
N GLN A 131 -6.95 21.27 -9.01
CA GLN A 131 -8.19 20.49 -8.85
C GLN A 131 -8.49 19.58 -10.06
N ASP A 132 -7.88 19.82 -11.22
CA ASP A 132 -7.97 18.95 -12.39
C ASP A 132 -6.98 17.76 -12.30
N THR A 133 -6.15 17.71 -11.24
CA THR A 133 -5.17 16.65 -10.97
C THR A 133 -5.71 15.65 -9.96
N CYS A 134 -5.46 14.36 -10.16
CA CYS A 134 -5.57 13.33 -9.15
C CYS A 134 -4.17 12.93 -8.68
N ALA A 135 -3.94 12.93 -7.37
CA ALA A 135 -2.70 12.44 -6.77
C ALA A 135 -2.86 10.99 -6.28
N ILE A 136 -1.95 10.11 -6.71
CA ILE A 136 -1.85 8.74 -6.19
C ILE A 136 -0.61 8.68 -5.30
N ILE A 137 -0.79 8.40 -4.02
CA ILE A 137 0.29 8.32 -3.04
C ILE A 137 0.56 6.84 -2.71
N ILE A 138 1.77 6.36 -2.99
CA ILE A 138 2.16 4.97 -2.73
C ILE A 138 3.19 4.93 -1.62
N SER A 139 2.80 4.42 -0.46
CA SER A 139 3.65 4.28 0.72
C SER A 139 3.22 3.10 1.57
N TYR A 140 3.98 2.01 1.56
CA TYR A 140 3.60 0.82 2.32
C TYR A 140 3.40 1.11 3.81
N SER A 141 4.30 1.83 4.46
CA SER A 141 4.15 2.19 5.88
C SER A 141 3.07 3.25 6.12
N GLY A 142 2.77 4.07 5.12
CA GLY A 142 1.91 5.23 5.29
C GLY A 142 2.48 6.35 6.17
N GLU A 143 3.78 6.28 6.53
CA GLU A 143 4.44 7.19 7.49
C GLU A 143 5.68 7.88 6.88
N ASN A 144 5.79 7.94 5.57
CA ASN A 144 6.90 8.63 4.93
C ASN A 144 6.73 10.16 5.06
N ALA A 145 7.60 10.80 5.84
CA ALA A 145 7.51 12.22 6.16
C ALA A 145 7.54 13.13 4.92
N GLY A 146 8.31 12.78 3.89
CA GLY A 146 8.34 13.55 2.64
C GLY A 146 7.02 13.49 1.89
N LEU A 147 6.38 12.32 1.83
CA LEU A 147 5.06 12.15 1.19
C LEU A 147 3.96 12.81 2.02
N ILE A 148 4.02 12.75 3.36
CA ILE A 148 3.06 13.45 4.24
C ILE A 148 3.10 14.95 3.98
N LYS A 149 4.29 15.55 3.91
CA LYS A 149 4.45 16.97 3.56
C LYS A 149 3.87 17.30 2.18
N CYS A 150 4.08 16.45 1.18
CA CYS A 150 3.47 16.62 -0.13
C CYS A 150 1.94 16.57 -0.06
N MET A 151 1.38 15.67 0.75
CA MET A 151 -0.07 15.58 0.94
C MET A 151 -0.66 16.83 1.60
N GLU A 152 0.04 17.46 2.55
CA GLU A 152 -0.37 18.74 3.13
C GLU A 152 -0.53 19.80 2.04
N ILE A 153 0.44 19.89 1.12
CA ILE A 153 0.39 20.82 -0.01
C ILE A 153 -0.79 20.48 -0.94
N LEU A 154 -0.95 19.21 -1.30
CA LEU A 154 -2.03 18.74 -2.17
C LEU A 154 -3.40 19.02 -1.57
N LYS A 155 -3.59 18.75 -0.27
CA LYS A 155 -4.85 19.04 0.44
C LYS A 155 -5.17 20.54 0.49
N HIS A 156 -4.16 21.38 0.73
CA HIS A 156 -4.36 22.84 0.70
C HIS A 156 -4.82 23.33 -0.68
N LYS A 157 -4.47 22.61 -1.74
CA LYS A 157 -4.87 22.90 -3.13
C LYS A 157 -6.13 22.16 -3.57
N GLU A 158 -6.79 21.44 -2.65
CA GLU A 158 -8.00 20.65 -2.92
C GLU A 158 -7.81 19.59 -4.02
N VAL A 159 -6.59 19.05 -4.15
CA VAL A 159 -6.29 17.97 -5.08
C VAL A 159 -6.82 16.65 -4.52
N PRO A 160 -7.68 15.91 -5.26
CA PRO A 160 -8.13 14.58 -4.82
C PRO A 160 -6.98 13.59 -4.66
N ILE A 161 -6.94 12.89 -3.52
CA ILE A 161 -5.85 11.99 -3.15
C ILE A 161 -6.34 10.56 -3.00
N ILE A 162 -5.75 9.65 -3.77
CA ILE A 162 -5.87 8.20 -3.61
C ILE A 162 -4.60 7.69 -2.94
N SER A 163 -4.71 6.94 -1.84
CA SER A 163 -3.56 6.30 -1.21
C SER A 163 -3.53 4.80 -1.41
N LEU A 164 -2.32 4.25 -1.60
CA LEU A 164 -2.00 2.83 -1.50
C LEU A 164 -1.06 2.64 -0.30
N THR A 165 -1.58 2.06 0.78
CA THR A 165 -0.82 1.85 2.03
C THR A 165 -1.06 0.45 2.57
N SER A 166 -0.26 0.02 3.55
CA SER A 166 -0.56 -1.19 4.30
C SER A 166 -1.85 -1.05 5.10
N ILE A 167 -2.38 -2.19 5.54
CA ILE A 167 -3.56 -2.25 6.42
C ILE A 167 -3.31 -1.46 7.70
N GLY A 168 -4.38 -0.87 8.21
CA GLY A 168 -4.40 -0.16 9.48
C GLY A 168 -4.41 1.34 9.30
N ASP A 169 -4.62 2.03 10.43
CA ASP A 169 -4.60 3.47 10.45
C ASP A 169 -3.15 3.98 10.41
N ASN A 170 -2.84 4.66 9.34
CA ASN A 170 -1.58 5.38 9.16
C ASN A 170 -1.86 6.80 8.68
N THR A 171 -0.88 7.69 8.82
CA THR A 171 -1.04 9.11 8.55
C THR A 171 -1.49 9.38 7.10
N ILE A 172 -0.86 8.72 6.13
CA ILE A 172 -1.20 8.90 4.70
C ILE A 172 -2.64 8.43 4.42
N SER A 173 -3.04 7.27 4.92
CA SER A 173 -4.41 6.77 4.71
C SER A 173 -5.46 7.69 5.33
N GLN A 174 -5.20 8.23 6.51
CA GLN A 174 -6.13 9.16 7.19
C GLN A 174 -6.29 10.50 6.46
N MET A 175 -5.24 10.95 5.79
CA MET A 175 -5.27 12.20 5.01
C MET A 175 -5.87 12.05 3.61
N SER A 176 -6.11 10.82 3.12
CA SER A 176 -6.55 10.56 1.76
C SER A 176 -8.07 10.62 1.60
N ASP A 177 -8.51 10.98 0.40
CA ASP A 177 -9.93 10.96 0.05
C ASP A 177 -10.40 9.54 -0.28
N CYS A 178 -9.53 8.71 -0.83
CA CYS A 178 -9.77 7.31 -1.16
C CYS A 178 -8.61 6.46 -0.64
N ARG A 179 -8.92 5.32 0.00
CA ARG A 179 -7.95 4.45 0.67
C ARG A 179 -7.95 3.08 0.04
N LEU A 180 -6.88 2.73 -0.63
CA LEU A 180 -6.66 1.38 -1.12
C LEU A 180 -5.62 0.68 -0.25
N ASN A 181 -6.01 -0.42 0.36
CA ASN A 181 -5.15 -1.17 1.25
C ASN A 181 -4.48 -2.31 0.50
N ILE A 182 -3.19 -2.43 0.70
CA ILE A 182 -2.38 -3.57 0.25
C ILE A 182 -1.80 -4.28 1.46
N THR A 183 -1.56 -5.56 1.35
CA THR A 183 -0.89 -6.30 2.41
C THR A 183 0.22 -7.17 1.88
N THR A 184 1.24 -7.32 2.68
CA THR A 184 2.30 -8.29 2.51
C THR A 184 2.72 -8.75 3.90
N ARG A 185 3.26 -9.95 4.00
CA ARG A 185 3.79 -10.48 5.26
C ARG A 185 5.20 -9.99 5.57
N GLU A 186 5.76 -9.19 4.68
CA GLU A 186 7.08 -8.60 4.88
C GLU A 186 7.03 -7.53 5.97
N LYS A 187 8.03 -7.55 6.82
CA LYS A 187 8.27 -6.48 7.78
C LYS A 187 9.07 -5.37 7.12
N LEU A 188 8.85 -4.12 7.54
CA LEU A 188 9.53 -2.94 6.98
C LEU A 188 11.06 -3.03 6.98
N TYR A 189 11.63 -3.86 7.85
CA TYR A 189 13.07 -4.10 7.92
C TYR A 189 13.54 -5.36 7.17
N SER A 190 12.64 -6.03 6.43
CA SER A 190 13.04 -7.16 5.61
C SER A 190 14.07 -6.74 4.56
N LYS A 191 15.18 -7.47 4.51
CA LYS A 191 16.25 -7.20 3.54
C LYS A 191 15.92 -7.71 2.13
N ILE A 192 14.92 -8.55 1.99
CA ILE A 192 14.51 -9.16 0.72
C ILE A 192 13.50 -8.29 0.00
N GLY A 193 12.59 -7.66 0.74
CA GLY A 193 11.77 -6.52 0.39
C GLY A 193 11.08 -6.48 -0.98
N ASN A 194 10.57 -7.60 -1.50
CA ASN A 194 10.12 -7.63 -2.89
C ASN A 194 8.63 -7.90 -3.12
N PHE A 195 7.89 -8.35 -2.08
CA PHE A 195 6.52 -8.80 -2.27
C PHE A 195 5.51 -7.65 -2.36
N THR A 196 5.84 -6.51 -1.76
CA THR A 196 5.03 -5.28 -1.87
C THR A 196 4.87 -4.84 -3.33
N GLY A 197 5.88 -5.11 -4.16
CA GLY A 197 5.83 -4.78 -5.59
C GLY A 197 4.79 -5.56 -6.36
N SER A 198 4.62 -6.85 -6.08
CA SER A 198 3.63 -7.71 -6.73
C SER A 198 2.21 -7.22 -6.45
N VAL A 199 1.94 -6.76 -5.24
CA VAL A 199 0.62 -6.29 -4.81
C VAL A 199 0.30 -4.90 -5.33
N ALA A 200 1.28 -4.01 -5.42
CA ALA A 200 1.05 -2.67 -5.96
C ALA A 200 0.73 -2.67 -7.47
N LYS A 201 1.02 -3.77 -8.16
CA LYS A 201 0.66 -3.97 -9.58
C LYS A 201 -0.76 -4.49 -9.77
N PHE A 202 -1.29 -5.14 -8.76
CA PHE A 202 -2.63 -5.71 -8.75
C PHE A 202 -3.70 -4.62 -8.73
#